data_e6c8778c4ff5ecdf316a969a6af4bbc8
#
_entry.id   e6c8778c4ff5ecdf316a969a6af4bbc8
#
_cell.length_a   1.000
_cell.length_b   1.000
_cell.length_c   1.000
_cell.angle_alpha   90.00
_cell.angle_beta   90.00
_cell.angle_gamma   90.00
#
_symmetry.space_group_name_H-M   'P 1'
#
loop_
_entity.id
_entity.type
_entity.pdbx_description
1 polymer ?
#
loop_
_entity_poly.entity_id
_entity_poly.type
_entity_poly.pdbx_seq_one_letter_code
_entity_poly.pdbx_strand_id
1 'polypeptide(L)'
;MKPAYTSGMHPDRGFIPLRLCVLTVSDSRTLAEDGSGDYLVAALADAGHRLHERALLPDDRYRLRALVSRWIADENVDGILVTGGTGFTGRDSTPEALLPLLDKTMPGFGEIFRALSFEDIGTSSLQSRAFAGLANGTFLFALPGSTSACRTAWERILRAQLDATTRPCNLATLRPRLRE
;
A
#
# COMPACT_ATOMS: atom_id res chain seq x y z
N MET A 1 -34.69 -1.20 15.20
CA MET A 1 -33.89 -1.58 16.37
C MET A 1 -32.57 -2.13 15.82
N LYS A 2 -31.47 -1.35 15.88
CA LYS A 2 -30.13 -1.80 15.42
C LYS A 2 -29.58 -2.74 16.49
N PRO A 3 -29.05 -3.92 16.15
CA PRO A 3 -28.39 -4.77 17.14
C PRO A 3 -27.18 -4.04 17.71
N ALA A 4 -27.10 -3.95 19.03
CA ALA A 4 -25.93 -3.45 19.72
C ALA A 4 -24.76 -4.40 19.44
N TYR A 5 -23.74 -3.93 18.74
CA TYR A 5 -22.47 -4.62 18.61
C TYR A 5 -21.84 -4.65 20.00
N THR A 6 -21.89 -5.79 20.65
CA THR A 6 -21.15 -5.99 21.90
C THR A 6 -19.67 -5.96 21.55
N SER A 7 -19.01 -4.85 21.87
CA SER A 7 -17.57 -4.73 21.81
C SER A 7 -16.96 -5.71 22.81
N GLY A 8 -16.53 -6.89 22.33
CA GLY A 8 -15.61 -7.72 23.11
C GLY A 8 -14.41 -6.84 23.47
N MET A 9 -14.14 -6.69 24.77
CA MET A 9 -12.95 -5.99 25.27
C MET A 9 -11.71 -6.77 24.80
N HIS A 10 -11.16 -6.36 23.63
CA HIS A 10 -9.80 -6.75 23.30
C HIS A 10 -8.85 -5.94 24.18
N PRO A 11 -7.82 -6.56 24.77
CA PRO A 11 -6.83 -5.84 25.55
C PRO A 11 -6.31 -4.65 24.72
N ASP A 12 -6.04 -3.54 25.39
CA ASP A 12 -5.54 -2.32 24.76
C ASP A 12 -4.21 -2.65 24.05
N ARG A 13 -4.27 -2.85 22.74
CA ARG A 13 -3.08 -3.16 21.95
C ARG A 13 -2.38 -1.85 21.67
N GLY A 14 -1.13 -1.75 22.14
CA GLY A 14 -0.27 -0.63 21.81
C GLY A 14 0.07 -0.59 20.31
N PHE A 15 0.65 0.51 19.87
CA PHE A 15 1.16 0.67 18.51
C PHE A 15 2.22 -0.40 18.20
N ILE A 16 2.14 -0.98 17.01
CA ILE A 16 3.07 -2.01 16.51
C ILE A 16 3.81 -1.43 15.31
N PRO A 17 5.12 -1.10 15.42
CA PRO A 17 5.90 -0.66 14.29
C PRO A 17 5.98 -1.74 13.20
N LEU A 18 5.62 -1.39 11.97
CA LEU A 18 5.78 -2.25 10.80
C LEU A 18 7.06 -1.88 10.04
N ARG A 19 7.67 -2.87 9.39
CA ARG A 19 8.81 -2.71 8.49
C ARG A 19 8.28 -2.66 7.07
N LEU A 20 8.38 -1.49 6.45
CA LEU A 20 7.75 -1.22 5.16
C LEU A 20 8.81 -0.95 4.09
N CYS A 21 8.60 -1.50 2.90
CA CYS A 21 9.35 -1.13 1.70
C CYS A 21 8.58 -0.08 0.90
N VAL A 22 9.31 0.80 0.21
CA VAL A 22 8.75 1.79 -0.72
C VAL A 22 9.38 1.60 -2.09
N LEU A 23 8.54 1.34 -3.10
CA LEU A 23 8.94 1.22 -4.51
C LEU A 23 8.29 2.33 -5.33
N THR A 24 9.12 3.14 -5.98
CA THR A 24 8.66 4.07 -7.00
C THR A 24 8.89 3.47 -8.38
N VAL A 25 7.84 3.45 -9.20
CA VAL A 25 7.86 2.96 -10.58
C VAL A 25 7.82 4.18 -11.50
N SER A 26 8.91 4.46 -12.20
CA SER A 26 9.02 5.60 -13.11
C SER A 26 10.14 5.40 -14.13
N ASP A 27 9.85 5.70 -15.39
CA ASP A 27 10.84 5.71 -16.49
C ASP A 27 11.66 6.99 -16.54
N SER A 28 11.20 8.07 -15.92
CA SER A 28 11.76 9.41 -16.09
C SER A 28 12.35 10.02 -14.82
N ARG A 29 11.96 9.54 -13.63
CA ARG A 29 12.41 10.13 -12.36
C ARG A 29 13.74 9.56 -11.91
N THR A 30 14.49 10.39 -11.22
CA THR A 30 15.61 9.99 -10.37
C THR A 30 15.17 9.97 -8.90
N LEU A 31 15.96 9.39 -8.01
CA LEU A 31 15.67 9.43 -6.57
C LEU A 31 15.58 10.86 -6.02
N ALA A 32 16.32 11.82 -6.60
CA ALA A 32 16.29 13.23 -6.20
C ALA A 32 14.99 13.95 -6.62
N GLU A 33 14.24 13.39 -7.58
CA GLU A 33 13.00 13.97 -8.12
C GLU A 33 11.77 13.15 -7.72
N ASP A 34 11.94 12.14 -6.86
CA ASP A 34 10.89 11.20 -6.47
C ASP A 34 10.05 11.73 -5.30
N GLY A 35 9.30 12.79 -5.53
CA GLY A 35 8.45 13.40 -4.49
C GLY A 35 7.36 12.46 -3.94
N SER A 36 6.88 11.47 -4.71
CA SER A 36 5.90 10.49 -4.22
C SER A 36 6.53 9.47 -3.28
N GLY A 37 7.73 8.96 -3.62
CA GLY A 37 8.48 8.08 -2.74
C GLY A 37 8.95 8.80 -1.47
N ASP A 38 9.46 10.04 -1.60
CA ASP A 38 9.85 10.87 -0.44
C ASP A 38 8.68 11.08 0.52
N TYR A 39 7.50 11.40 -0.02
CA TYR A 39 6.29 11.54 0.79
C TYR A 39 5.97 10.25 1.57
N LEU A 40 5.96 9.09 0.90
CA LEU A 40 5.63 7.82 1.56
C LEU A 40 6.66 7.46 2.64
N VAL A 41 7.96 7.68 2.38
CA VAL A 41 9.03 7.44 3.37
C VAL A 41 8.88 8.34 4.59
N ALA A 42 8.63 9.64 4.39
CA ALA A 42 8.39 10.56 5.49
C ALA A 42 7.12 10.19 6.29
N ALA A 43 6.02 9.91 5.58
CA ALA A 43 4.73 9.60 6.19
C ALA A 43 4.75 8.31 7.03
N LEU A 44 5.42 7.25 6.57
CA LEU A 44 5.56 6.02 7.35
C LEU A 44 6.44 6.22 8.59
N ALA A 45 7.49 7.01 8.49
CA ALA A 45 8.38 7.31 9.61
C ALA A 45 7.67 8.18 10.67
N ASP A 46 6.94 9.20 10.25
CA ASP A 46 6.14 10.08 11.13
C ASP A 46 5.05 9.29 11.87
N ALA A 47 4.52 8.22 11.25
CA ALA A 47 3.57 7.31 11.89
C ALA A 47 4.23 6.28 12.83
N GLY A 48 5.56 6.27 12.95
CA GLY A 48 6.31 5.37 13.83
C GLY A 48 6.64 4.00 13.20
N HIS A 49 6.43 3.82 11.90
CA HIS A 49 6.86 2.63 11.16
C HIS A 49 8.35 2.74 10.78
N ARG A 50 8.91 1.65 10.28
CA ARG A 50 10.33 1.58 9.89
C ARG A 50 10.45 1.34 8.39
N LEU A 51 11.21 2.19 7.71
CA LEU A 51 11.61 1.92 6.35
C LEU A 51 12.59 0.74 6.35
N HIS A 52 12.23 -0.34 5.65
CA HIS A 52 13.12 -1.49 5.44
C HIS A 52 14.01 -1.27 4.22
N GLU A 53 13.41 -0.96 3.09
CA GLU A 53 14.15 -0.66 1.85
C GLU A 53 13.35 0.33 0.99
N ARG A 54 14.05 1.18 0.24
CA ARG A 54 13.49 2.04 -0.81
C ARG A 54 14.16 1.74 -2.13
N ALA A 55 13.36 1.66 -3.18
CA ALA A 55 13.85 1.48 -4.55
C ALA A 55 13.08 2.38 -5.53
N LEU A 56 13.74 2.69 -6.64
CA LEU A 56 13.14 3.30 -7.82
C LEU A 56 13.51 2.42 -9.02
N LEU A 57 12.51 1.96 -9.74
CA LEU A 57 12.68 1.12 -10.93
C LEU A 57 11.92 1.70 -12.12
N PRO A 58 12.40 1.47 -13.34
CA PRO A 58 11.61 1.73 -14.54
C PRO A 58 10.36 0.83 -14.56
N ASP A 59 9.36 1.21 -15.36
CA ASP A 59 8.15 0.39 -15.54
C ASP A 59 8.47 -0.82 -16.42
N ASP A 60 9.15 -1.79 -15.81
CA ASP A 60 9.52 -3.07 -16.40
C ASP A 60 8.94 -4.20 -15.56
N ARG A 61 7.99 -4.95 -16.15
CA ARG A 61 7.24 -6.01 -15.49
C ARG A 61 8.13 -7.01 -14.76
N TYR A 62 9.23 -7.41 -15.36
CA TYR A 62 10.08 -8.48 -14.79
C TYR A 62 11.01 -7.95 -13.70
N ARG A 63 11.50 -6.71 -13.84
CA ARG A 63 12.28 -6.06 -12.78
C ARG A 63 11.41 -5.80 -11.54
N LEU A 64 10.16 -5.36 -11.75
CA LEU A 64 9.19 -5.17 -10.67
C LEU A 64 8.91 -6.50 -9.95
N ARG A 65 8.65 -7.58 -10.71
CA ARG A 65 8.44 -8.92 -10.14
C ARG A 65 9.64 -9.40 -9.35
N ALA A 66 10.83 -9.28 -9.90
CA ALA A 66 12.06 -9.75 -9.24
C ALA A 66 12.29 -9.07 -7.90
N LEU A 67 12.19 -7.74 -7.84
CA LEU A 67 12.36 -6.97 -6.60
C LEU A 67 11.27 -7.29 -5.59
N VAL A 68 9.99 -7.22 -6.01
CA VAL A 68 8.85 -7.41 -5.11
C VAL A 68 8.80 -8.85 -4.60
N SER A 69 9.12 -9.87 -5.43
CA SER A 69 9.21 -11.26 -4.97
C SER A 69 10.31 -11.45 -3.91
N ARG A 70 11.44 -10.76 -4.05
CA ARG A 70 12.51 -10.77 -3.04
C ARG A 70 11.99 -10.20 -1.71
N TRP A 71 11.29 -9.09 -1.74
CA TRP A 71 10.71 -8.49 -0.54
C TRP A 71 9.60 -9.36 0.09
N ILE A 72 8.76 -10.00 -0.74
CA ILE A 72 7.72 -10.94 -0.27
C ILE A 72 8.35 -12.16 0.42
N ALA A 73 9.52 -12.59 -0.04
CA ALA A 73 10.24 -13.73 0.54
C ALA A 73 11.00 -13.37 1.85
N ASP A 74 11.23 -12.07 2.11
CA ASP A 74 11.92 -11.61 3.32
C ASP A 74 10.96 -11.52 4.51
N GLU A 75 11.20 -12.33 5.54
CA GLU A 75 10.42 -12.35 6.78
C GLU A 75 10.48 -11.03 7.57
N ASN A 76 11.43 -10.15 7.24
CA ASN A 76 11.55 -8.82 7.84
C ASN A 76 10.72 -7.76 7.13
N VAL A 77 9.99 -8.08 6.08
CA VAL A 77 9.11 -7.15 5.37
C VAL A 77 7.66 -7.41 5.77
N ASP A 78 7.01 -6.41 6.34
CA ASP A 78 5.62 -6.47 6.79
C ASP A 78 4.64 -5.92 5.75
N GLY A 79 5.13 -4.98 4.91
CA GLY A 79 4.33 -4.39 3.83
C GLY A 79 5.17 -3.69 2.79
N ILE A 80 4.58 -3.53 1.62
CA ILE A 80 5.19 -2.93 0.43
C ILE A 80 4.24 -1.84 -0.08
N LEU A 81 4.75 -0.61 -0.19
CA LEU A 81 4.07 0.53 -0.78
C LEU A 81 4.67 0.78 -2.16
N VAL A 82 3.88 0.62 -3.21
CA VAL A 82 4.30 0.85 -4.60
C VAL A 82 3.59 2.09 -5.11
N THR A 83 4.31 3.01 -5.74
CA THR A 83 3.74 4.22 -6.38
C THR A 83 4.19 4.32 -7.83
N GLY A 84 3.26 4.50 -8.75
CA GLY A 84 3.50 4.60 -10.19
C GLY A 84 3.08 3.37 -10.99
N GLY A 85 3.00 3.53 -12.31
CA GLY A 85 2.69 2.46 -13.27
C GLY A 85 1.28 1.86 -13.16
N THR A 86 0.31 2.58 -12.56
CA THR A 86 -1.07 2.08 -12.38
C THR A 86 -2.09 2.70 -13.33
N GLY A 87 -1.66 3.47 -14.33
CA GLY A 87 -2.52 4.06 -15.36
C GLY A 87 -2.88 3.07 -16.47
N PHE A 88 -3.35 3.62 -17.61
CA PHE A 88 -3.81 2.84 -18.78
C PHE A 88 -2.90 2.95 -20.00
N THR A 89 -1.75 3.62 -19.89
CA THR A 89 -0.82 3.71 -21.02
C THR A 89 -0.11 2.38 -21.23
N GLY A 90 0.47 2.16 -22.41
CA GLY A 90 1.19 0.92 -22.72
C GLY A 90 2.43 0.69 -21.85
N ARG A 91 2.89 1.72 -21.14
CA ARG A 91 4.00 1.65 -20.19
C ARG A 91 3.56 1.38 -18.74
N ASP A 92 2.28 1.59 -18.43
CA ASP A 92 1.74 1.31 -17.10
C ASP A 92 1.54 -0.19 -16.91
N SER A 93 2.48 -0.88 -16.27
CA SER A 93 2.47 -2.34 -16.11
C SER A 93 2.51 -2.82 -14.66
N THR A 94 2.40 -1.93 -13.68
CA THR A 94 2.43 -2.31 -12.25
C THR A 94 1.35 -3.34 -11.87
N PRO A 95 0.08 -3.23 -12.29
CA PRO A 95 -0.92 -4.26 -12.00
C PRO A 95 -0.57 -5.60 -12.65
N GLU A 96 -0.15 -5.61 -13.92
CA GLU A 96 0.23 -6.81 -14.66
C GLU A 96 1.51 -7.47 -14.09
N ALA A 97 2.37 -6.68 -13.47
CA ALA A 97 3.56 -7.19 -12.80
C ALA A 97 3.22 -7.85 -11.46
N LEU A 98 2.41 -7.22 -10.64
CA LEU A 98 2.31 -7.53 -9.21
C LEU A 98 1.05 -8.29 -8.80
N LEU A 99 -0.09 -8.14 -9.50
CA LEU A 99 -1.29 -8.95 -9.20
C LEU A 99 -1.03 -10.46 -9.21
N PRO A 100 -0.23 -11.01 -10.15
CA PRO A 100 0.08 -12.45 -10.14
C PRO A 100 0.91 -12.94 -8.95
N LEU A 101 1.49 -12.04 -8.16
CA LEU A 101 2.26 -12.37 -6.96
C LEU A 101 1.38 -12.48 -5.71
N LEU A 102 0.13 -12.03 -5.78
CA LEU A 102 -0.76 -12.00 -4.61
C LEU A 102 -1.43 -13.35 -4.37
N ASP A 103 -1.39 -13.81 -3.13
CA ASP A 103 -2.17 -14.96 -2.65
C ASP A 103 -3.64 -14.58 -2.46
N LYS A 104 -3.88 -13.35 -2.01
CA LYS A 104 -5.22 -12.79 -1.80
C LYS A 104 -5.27 -11.35 -2.28
N THR A 105 -6.24 -11.02 -3.10
CA THR A 105 -6.54 -9.63 -3.48
C THR A 105 -7.40 -8.95 -2.44
N MET A 106 -7.29 -7.60 -2.35
CA MET A 106 -8.08 -6.75 -1.45
C MET A 106 -8.85 -5.72 -2.30
N PRO A 107 -9.98 -6.11 -2.94
CA PRO A 107 -10.73 -5.23 -3.85
C PRO A 107 -11.19 -3.94 -3.18
N GLY A 108 -11.61 -4.03 -1.90
CA GLY A 108 -12.11 -2.89 -1.13
C GLY A 108 -11.11 -1.73 -1.02
N PHE A 109 -9.80 -2.00 -1.09
CA PHE A 109 -8.81 -0.93 -1.11
C PHE A 109 -8.97 -0.05 -2.36
N GLY A 110 -9.00 -0.65 -3.54
CA GLY A 110 -9.16 0.09 -4.80
C GLY A 110 -10.51 0.79 -4.90
N GLU A 111 -11.58 0.19 -4.37
CA GLU A 111 -12.92 0.77 -4.31
C GLU A 111 -12.94 2.05 -3.46
N ILE A 112 -12.46 1.98 -2.23
CA ILE A 112 -12.38 3.12 -1.31
C ILE A 112 -11.44 4.19 -1.87
N PHE A 113 -10.26 3.81 -2.37
CA PHE A 113 -9.30 4.75 -2.93
C PHE A 113 -9.89 5.55 -4.08
N ARG A 114 -10.58 4.90 -5.04
CA ARG A 114 -11.22 5.59 -6.16
C ARG A 114 -12.39 6.45 -5.73
N ALA A 115 -13.18 6.03 -4.74
CA ALA A 115 -14.25 6.84 -4.18
C ALA A 115 -13.71 8.14 -3.55
N LEU A 116 -12.63 8.04 -2.75
CA LEU A 116 -11.98 9.19 -2.14
C LEU A 116 -11.34 10.11 -3.21
N SER A 117 -10.70 9.52 -4.22
CA SER A 117 -10.11 10.28 -5.32
C SER A 117 -11.18 11.00 -6.16
N PHE A 118 -12.38 10.44 -6.26
CA PHE A 118 -13.49 11.08 -6.98
C PHE A 118 -13.89 12.43 -6.34
N GLU A 119 -13.78 12.56 -5.02
CA GLU A 119 -14.04 13.82 -4.31
C GLU A 119 -13.07 14.93 -4.77
N ASP A 120 -11.81 14.59 -5.08
CA ASP A 120 -10.75 15.54 -5.44
C ASP A 120 -10.64 15.79 -6.95
N ILE A 121 -10.75 14.73 -7.77
CA ILE A 121 -10.45 14.77 -9.21
C ILE A 121 -11.61 14.30 -10.10
N GLY A 122 -12.79 14.07 -9.53
CA GLY A 122 -13.98 13.68 -10.28
C GLY A 122 -13.77 12.38 -11.07
N THR A 123 -14.30 12.34 -12.29
CA THR A 123 -14.27 11.14 -13.17
C THR A 123 -12.86 10.70 -13.56
N SER A 124 -11.83 11.53 -13.41
CA SER A 124 -10.44 11.11 -13.66
C SER A 124 -10.00 9.96 -12.73
N SER A 125 -10.65 9.78 -11.58
CA SER A 125 -10.41 8.66 -10.66
C SER A 125 -10.69 7.29 -11.29
N LEU A 126 -11.54 7.22 -12.33
CA LEU A 126 -11.84 6.01 -13.09
C LEU A 126 -10.58 5.40 -13.71
N GLN A 127 -9.60 6.22 -14.08
CA GLN A 127 -8.37 5.78 -14.73
C GLN A 127 -7.38 5.13 -13.75
N SER A 128 -7.64 5.19 -12.45
CA SER A 128 -6.76 4.59 -11.45
C SER A 128 -7.00 3.08 -11.33
N ARG A 129 -5.96 2.29 -11.61
CA ARG A 129 -5.94 0.85 -11.37
C ARG A 129 -5.24 0.51 -10.05
N ALA A 130 -5.37 1.40 -9.03
CA ALA A 130 -4.87 1.15 -7.69
C ALA A 130 -5.48 -0.13 -7.11
N PHE A 131 -4.66 -0.95 -6.47
CA PHE A 131 -5.04 -2.23 -5.89
C PHE A 131 -4.22 -2.54 -4.63
N ALA A 132 -4.68 -3.52 -3.87
CA ALA A 132 -3.94 -4.07 -2.75
C ALA A 132 -4.17 -5.57 -2.61
N GLY A 133 -3.34 -6.20 -1.81
CA GLY A 133 -3.46 -7.60 -1.48
C GLY A 133 -2.45 -8.09 -0.47
N LEU A 134 -2.38 -9.40 -0.35
CA LEU A 134 -1.50 -10.13 0.56
C LEU A 134 -0.71 -11.15 -0.24
N ALA A 135 0.59 -11.25 0.02
CA ALA A 135 1.48 -12.28 -0.51
C ALA A 135 2.43 -12.75 0.59
N ASN A 136 2.44 -14.06 0.88
CA ASN A 136 3.30 -14.68 1.90
C ASN A 136 3.31 -13.94 3.25
N GLY A 137 2.14 -13.42 3.68
CA GLY A 137 2.01 -12.67 4.93
C GLY A 137 2.47 -11.21 4.86
N THR A 138 2.87 -10.70 3.69
CA THR A 138 3.27 -9.33 3.44
C THR A 138 2.15 -8.57 2.73
N PHE A 139 1.74 -7.42 3.25
CA PHE A 139 0.77 -6.55 2.59
C PHE A 139 1.42 -5.85 1.39
N LEU A 140 0.66 -5.71 0.31
CA LEU A 140 1.07 -4.92 -0.86
C LEU A 140 -0.01 -3.93 -1.22
N PHE A 141 0.38 -2.66 -1.41
CA PHE A 141 -0.48 -1.57 -1.85
C PHE A 141 0.14 -0.88 -3.05
N ALA A 142 -0.57 -0.86 -4.16
CA ALA A 142 -0.14 -0.18 -5.39
C ALA A 142 -0.98 1.07 -5.63
N LEU A 143 -0.31 2.21 -5.71
CA LEU A 143 -0.84 3.56 -5.76
C LEU A 143 -0.48 4.25 -7.08
N PRO A 144 -1.26 5.24 -7.53
CA PRO A 144 -0.84 6.11 -8.62
C PRO A 144 0.45 6.87 -8.30
N GLY A 145 1.17 7.29 -9.34
CA GLY A 145 2.49 7.91 -9.22
C GLY A 145 2.50 9.38 -8.75
N SER A 146 1.35 10.01 -8.50
CA SER A 146 1.30 11.39 -8.01
C SER A 146 1.44 11.46 -6.49
N THR A 147 2.15 12.49 -5.99
CA THR A 147 2.27 12.73 -4.54
C THR A 147 0.91 12.96 -3.88
N SER A 148 -0.04 13.61 -4.57
CA SER A 148 -1.40 13.80 -4.06
C SER A 148 -2.15 12.48 -3.89
N ALA A 149 -2.04 11.55 -4.83
CA ALA A 149 -2.64 10.22 -4.71
C ALA A 149 -2.02 9.42 -3.55
N CYS A 150 -0.70 9.48 -3.37
CA CYS A 150 -0.02 8.87 -2.23
C CYS A 150 -0.51 9.47 -0.91
N ARG A 151 -0.71 10.78 -0.85
CA ARG A 151 -1.25 11.48 0.32
C ARG A 151 -2.67 11.01 0.64
N THR A 152 -3.58 11.00 -0.34
CA THR A 152 -4.95 10.52 -0.18
C THR A 152 -4.97 9.08 0.33
N ALA A 153 -4.18 8.18 -0.28
CA ALA A 153 -4.10 6.80 0.16
C ALA A 153 -3.57 6.66 1.59
N TRP A 154 -2.49 7.38 1.92
CA TRP A 154 -1.87 7.29 3.23
C TRP A 154 -2.77 7.88 4.33
N GLU A 155 -3.17 9.13 4.18
CA GLU A 155 -3.88 9.84 5.25
C GLU A 155 -5.30 9.33 5.47
N ARG A 156 -5.99 8.89 4.40
CA ARG A 156 -7.41 8.52 4.48
C ARG A 156 -7.64 7.01 4.58
N ILE A 157 -6.62 6.16 4.33
CA ILE A 157 -6.77 4.70 4.36
C ILE A 157 -5.63 4.04 5.15
N LEU A 158 -4.38 4.15 4.66
CA LEU A 158 -3.29 3.28 5.09
C LEU A 158 -2.85 3.56 6.52
N ARG A 159 -2.75 4.82 6.91
CA ARG A 159 -2.34 5.21 8.27
C ARG A 159 -3.22 4.53 9.33
N ALA A 160 -4.54 4.53 9.13
CA ALA A 160 -5.47 3.89 10.05
C ALA A 160 -5.40 2.36 9.98
N GLN A 161 -5.24 1.78 8.79
CA GLN A 161 -5.20 0.33 8.60
C GLN A 161 -3.88 -0.32 9.04
N LEU A 162 -2.79 0.43 9.02
CA LEU A 162 -1.47 -0.02 9.46
C LEU A 162 -1.20 0.27 10.94
N ASP A 163 -2.08 1.00 11.62
CA ASP A 163 -2.01 1.27 13.06
C ASP A 163 -2.86 0.27 13.87
N ALA A 164 -2.19 -0.56 14.67
CA ALA A 164 -2.84 -1.57 15.52
C ALA A 164 -3.80 -0.99 16.58
N THR A 165 -3.72 0.31 16.86
CA THR A 165 -4.61 1.00 17.81
C THR A 165 -5.93 1.43 17.19
N THR A 166 -6.04 1.48 15.85
CA THR A 166 -7.26 1.90 15.14
C THR A 166 -8.42 0.93 15.37
N ARG A 167 -9.60 1.47 15.64
CA ARG A 167 -10.86 0.74 15.89
C ARG A 167 -11.85 0.95 14.74
N PRO A 168 -12.78 0.00 14.46
CA PRO A 168 -13.02 -1.27 15.17
C PRO A 168 -12.03 -2.39 14.79
N CYS A 169 -11.40 -2.32 13.61
CA CYS A 169 -10.43 -3.31 13.12
C CYS A 169 -9.42 -2.63 12.18
N ASN A 170 -8.28 -3.26 12.02
CA ASN A 170 -7.19 -2.79 11.17
C ASN A 170 -6.36 -3.97 10.66
N LEU A 171 -5.57 -3.76 9.60
CA LEU A 171 -4.72 -4.78 8.99
C LEU A 171 -3.54 -5.16 9.89
N ALA A 172 -2.97 -4.20 10.63
CA ALA A 172 -1.82 -4.45 11.48
C ALA A 172 -2.08 -5.56 12.52
N THR A 173 -3.28 -5.63 13.08
CA THR A 173 -3.66 -6.67 14.05
C THR A 173 -3.89 -8.05 13.44
N LEU A 174 -4.02 -8.16 12.12
CA LEU A 174 -4.18 -9.45 11.42
C LEU A 174 -2.83 -10.17 11.23
N ARG A 175 -1.70 -9.44 11.30
CA ARG A 175 -0.37 -9.98 11.00
C ARG A 175 -0.04 -11.34 11.62
N PRO A 176 -0.25 -11.57 12.91
CA PRO A 176 0.08 -12.87 13.53
C PRO A 176 -0.66 -14.05 12.90
N ARG A 177 -1.78 -13.79 12.22
CA ARG A 177 -2.68 -14.79 11.64
C ARG A 177 -2.57 -14.90 10.11
N LEU A 178 -1.69 -14.14 9.47
CA LEU A 178 -1.61 -14.11 8.01
C LEU A 178 -0.93 -15.34 7.41
N ARG A 179 -0.19 -16.09 8.23
CA ARG A 179 0.54 -17.32 7.85
C ARG A 179 -0.04 -18.60 8.48
N GLU A 180 -1.24 -18.49 9.08
CA GLU A 180 -1.97 -19.64 9.61
C GLU A 180 -2.64 -20.47 8.51
#